data_1b0f913835c34339b00afae02d22a331
#
_entry.id   1b0f913835c34339b00afae02d22a331
#
_cell.length_a   1.000
_cell.length_b   1.000
_cell.length_c   1.000
_cell.angle_alpha   90.00
_cell.angle_beta   90.00
_cell.angle_gamma   90.00
#
_symmetry.space_group_name_H-M   'P 1'
#
loop_
_entity.id
_entity.type
_entity.pdbx_description
1 polymer ?
#
loop_
_entity_poly.entity_id
_entity_poly.type
_entity_poly.pdbx_seq_one_letter_code
_entity_poly.pdbx_strand_id
1 'polypeptide(L)'
;RYAEQQKAYHAADYNETKTRRDFIDPFFKALGWDMDNEQDVAEPYREVIHEDKVKIQGKVKAPDYGFRLQGAKDRLFFVEAKKPSVTLKTNKESAFQVRRYGWNSRVSVSILTNFEEFIVYDCSKKPNANDSTSVARLKTITYDQFLQEFDFIYDTFSREAVVKGRFDNYVKSDTAK
;
A
#
# COMPACT_ATOMS: atom_id res chain seq x y z
N ARG A 1 18.52 -9.39 -9.27
CA ARG A 1 17.51 -10.22 -9.96
C ARG A 1 16.42 -9.39 -10.67
N TYR A 2 15.74 -8.46 -9.96
CA TYR A 2 14.69 -7.64 -10.58
C TYR A 2 15.25 -6.78 -11.73
N ALA A 3 16.33 -6.06 -11.49
CA ALA A 3 16.96 -5.19 -12.49
C ALA A 3 17.36 -5.93 -13.78
N GLU A 4 17.84 -7.16 -13.64
CA GLU A 4 18.26 -8.01 -14.76
C GLU A 4 17.08 -8.44 -15.65
N GLN A 5 15.87 -8.49 -15.09
CA GLN A 5 14.66 -8.95 -15.77
C GLN A 5 13.63 -7.84 -15.96
N GLN A 6 13.99 -6.59 -15.69
CA GLN A 6 13.06 -5.46 -15.73
C GLN A 6 12.27 -5.36 -17.04
N LYS A 7 12.94 -5.64 -18.16
CA LYS A 7 12.28 -5.60 -19.47
C LYS A 7 11.11 -6.58 -19.57
N ALA A 8 11.24 -7.77 -18.98
CA ALA A 8 10.16 -8.76 -18.95
C ALA A 8 8.99 -8.28 -18.10
N TYR A 9 9.27 -7.59 -16.99
CA TYR A 9 8.23 -7.07 -16.10
C TYR A 9 7.53 -5.84 -16.66
N HIS A 10 8.13 -5.15 -17.63
CA HIS A 10 7.50 -4.04 -18.36
C HIS A 10 6.70 -4.49 -19.58
N ALA A 11 6.70 -5.79 -19.90
CA ALA A 11 5.91 -6.32 -21.00
C ALA A 11 4.40 -6.17 -20.73
N ALA A 12 3.64 -6.03 -21.80
CA ALA A 12 2.20 -5.76 -21.72
C ALA A 12 1.40 -6.87 -21.03
N ASP A 13 1.87 -8.11 -21.10
CA ASP A 13 1.23 -9.28 -20.49
C ASP A 13 1.60 -9.49 -19.02
N TYR A 14 2.56 -8.71 -18.50
CA TYR A 14 2.88 -8.73 -17.07
C TYR A 14 1.94 -7.78 -16.32
N ASN A 15 0.87 -8.32 -15.78
CA ASN A 15 -0.25 -7.56 -15.23
C ASN A 15 -0.15 -7.34 -13.71
N GLU A 16 -1.16 -6.66 -13.13
CA GLU A 16 -1.22 -6.40 -11.69
C GLU A 16 -1.28 -7.68 -10.87
N THR A 17 -2.02 -8.68 -11.30
CA THR A 17 -2.13 -9.96 -10.59
C THR A 17 -0.77 -10.65 -10.47
N LYS A 18 0.00 -10.69 -11.55
CA LYS A 18 1.37 -11.23 -11.53
C LYS A 18 2.29 -10.41 -10.62
N THR A 19 2.18 -9.09 -10.68
CA THR A 19 2.97 -8.18 -9.83
C THR A 19 2.67 -8.41 -8.35
N ARG A 20 1.41 -8.56 -7.99
CA ARG A 20 1.00 -8.84 -6.61
C ARG A 20 1.58 -10.17 -6.13
N ARG A 21 1.38 -11.22 -6.89
CA ARG A 21 1.84 -12.57 -6.53
C ARG A 21 3.36 -12.67 -6.45
N ASP A 22 4.06 -12.12 -7.43
CA ASP A 22 5.49 -12.32 -7.57
C ASP A 22 6.34 -11.39 -6.70
N PHE A 23 5.84 -10.18 -6.39
CA PHE A 23 6.63 -9.15 -5.70
C PHE A 23 5.97 -8.56 -4.47
N ILE A 24 4.70 -8.16 -4.55
CA ILE A 24 4.06 -7.40 -3.47
C ILE A 24 3.69 -8.29 -2.30
N ASP A 25 3.07 -9.44 -2.55
CA ASP A 25 2.77 -10.41 -1.50
C ASP A 25 4.04 -10.88 -0.78
N PRO A 26 5.13 -11.28 -1.48
CA PRO A 26 6.38 -11.62 -0.81
C PRO A 26 7.00 -10.46 -0.03
N PHE A 27 6.89 -9.24 -0.53
CA PHE A 27 7.42 -8.05 0.15
C PHE A 27 6.75 -7.85 1.53
N PHE A 28 5.44 -7.84 1.58
CA PHE A 28 4.71 -7.66 2.84
C PHE A 28 4.80 -8.90 3.74
N LYS A 29 4.93 -10.09 3.18
CA LYS A 29 5.23 -11.30 3.94
C LYS A 29 6.57 -11.17 4.67
N ALA A 30 7.58 -10.62 4.03
CA ALA A 30 8.88 -10.33 4.65
C ALA A 30 8.77 -9.30 5.78
N LEU A 31 7.74 -8.45 5.77
CA LEU A 31 7.44 -7.51 6.84
C LEU A 31 6.61 -8.13 7.98
N GLY A 32 6.37 -9.45 7.95
CA GLY A 32 5.71 -10.19 9.02
C GLY A 32 4.20 -10.34 8.87
N TRP A 33 3.62 -9.89 7.76
CA TRP A 33 2.19 -10.02 7.53
C TRP A 33 1.81 -11.40 6.98
N ASP A 34 0.71 -11.96 7.49
CA ASP A 34 0.16 -13.25 7.02
C ASP A 34 -0.67 -13.03 5.76
N MET A 35 0.01 -12.94 4.61
CA MET A 35 -0.59 -12.58 3.32
C MET A 35 -1.56 -13.64 2.80
N ASP A 36 -1.31 -14.91 3.11
CA ASP A 36 -2.05 -16.05 2.56
C ASP A 36 -2.97 -16.72 3.59
N ASN A 37 -3.11 -16.10 4.77
CA ASN A 37 -3.83 -16.71 5.89
C ASN A 37 -3.28 -18.09 6.27
N GLU A 38 -1.96 -18.22 6.33
CA GLU A 38 -1.31 -19.49 6.71
C GLU A 38 -1.67 -19.94 8.13
N GLN A 39 -2.05 -19.01 9.01
CA GLN A 39 -2.52 -19.31 10.36
C GLN A 39 -3.97 -19.81 10.40
N ASP A 40 -4.64 -19.85 9.27
CA ASP A 40 -6.01 -20.35 9.12
C ASP A 40 -7.01 -19.74 10.12
N VAL A 41 -6.95 -18.41 10.25
CA VAL A 41 -7.91 -17.68 11.08
C VAL A 41 -9.20 -17.41 10.29
N ALA A 42 -10.32 -17.30 11.02
CA ALA A 42 -11.60 -16.95 10.40
C ALA A 42 -11.58 -15.55 9.80
N GLU A 43 -12.40 -15.30 8.78
CA GLU A 43 -12.45 -14.04 8.04
C GLU A 43 -12.44 -12.78 8.92
N PRO A 44 -13.25 -12.67 10.00
CA PRO A 44 -13.24 -11.48 10.83
C PRO A 44 -11.90 -11.22 11.54
N TYR A 45 -11.01 -12.20 11.59
CA TYR A 45 -9.72 -12.10 12.27
C TYR A 45 -8.55 -11.98 11.32
N ARG A 46 -8.76 -12.04 10.00
CA ARG A 46 -7.69 -11.85 9.02
C ARG A 46 -7.10 -10.46 9.14
N GLU A 47 -5.77 -10.38 9.17
CA GLU A 47 -5.05 -9.11 9.25
C GLU A 47 -4.83 -8.50 7.86
N VAL A 48 -4.69 -9.33 6.83
CA VAL A 48 -4.57 -8.89 5.45
C VAL A 48 -5.83 -9.28 4.68
N ILE A 49 -6.52 -8.27 4.16
CA ILE A 49 -7.75 -8.47 3.39
C ILE A 49 -7.45 -8.13 1.94
N HIS A 50 -7.49 -9.14 1.07
CA HIS A 50 -7.34 -8.96 -0.37
C HIS A 50 -8.62 -8.37 -0.95
N GLU A 51 -8.49 -7.36 -1.81
CA GLU A 51 -9.63 -6.69 -2.44
C GLU A 51 -10.64 -6.19 -1.39
N ASP A 52 -10.14 -5.38 -0.47
CA ASP A 52 -10.90 -4.91 0.70
C ASP A 52 -11.97 -3.89 0.28
N LYS A 53 -13.23 -4.28 0.39
CA LYS A 53 -14.36 -3.49 -0.12
C LYS A 53 -14.59 -2.22 0.70
N VAL A 54 -14.66 -1.09 0.01
CA VAL A 54 -15.00 0.22 0.58
C VAL A 54 -16.15 0.85 -0.22
N LYS A 55 -17.00 1.63 0.44
CA LYS A 55 -18.08 2.38 -0.22
C LYS A 55 -17.61 3.80 -0.51
N ILE A 56 -17.70 4.21 -1.77
CA ILE A 56 -17.38 5.56 -2.22
C ILE A 56 -18.54 6.08 -3.04
N GLN A 57 -19.23 7.12 -2.52
CA GLN A 57 -20.40 7.72 -3.18
C GLN A 57 -21.46 6.68 -3.58
N GLY A 58 -21.75 5.74 -2.67
CA GLY A 58 -22.72 4.68 -2.88
C GLY A 58 -22.25 3.51 -3.76
N LYS A 59 -21.06 3.58 -4.33
CA LYS A 59 -20.48 2.49 -5.13
C LYS A 59 -19.46 1.70 -4.32
N VAL A 60 -19.47 0.37 -4.51
CA VAL A 60 -18.47 -0.50 -3.88
C VAL A 60 -17.22 -0.51 -4.77
N LYS A 61 -16.08 -0.17 -4.17
CA LYS A 61 -14.74 -0.28 -4.77
C LYS A 61 -13.83 -1.01 -3.80
N ALA A 62 -12.68 -1.50 -4.27
CA ALA A 62 -11.80 -2.27 -3.42
C ALA A 62 -10.34 -1.93 -3.72
N PRO A 63 -9.59 -1.34 -2.74
CA PRO A 63 -8.14 -1.37 -2.81
C PRO A 63 -7.65 -2.82 -2.81
N ASP A 64 -6.49 -3.07 -3.40
CA ASP A 64 -5.98 -4.44 -3.55
C ASP A 64 -5.73 -5.12 -2.21
N TYR A 65 -5.32 -4.35 -1.19
CA TYR A 65 -5.08 -4.86 0.17
C TYR A 65 -5.57 -3.88 1.21
N GLY A 66 -6.17 -4.42 2.28
CA GLY A 66 -6.37 -3.71 3.53
C GLY A 66 -5.62 -4.42 4.65
N PHE A 67 -4.94 -3.66 5.50
CA PHE A 67 -4.16 -4.19 6.63
C PHE A 67 -4.77 -3.77 7.94
N ARG A 68 -4.88 -4.71 8.88
CA ARG A 68 -5.36 -4.46 10.24
C ARG A 68 -4.70 -5.42 11.22
N LEU A 69 -4.79 -5.14 12.51
CA LEU A 69 -4.47 -6.14 13.53
C LEU A 69 -5.66 -7.08 13.74
N GLN A 70 -5.36 -8.29 14.16
CA GLN A 70 -6.36 -9.34 14.37
C GLN A 70 -7.47 -8.84 15.31
N GLY A 71 -8.71 -8.99 14.86
CA GLY A 71 -9.89 -8.55 15.61
C GLY A 71 -10.17 -7.06 15.58
N ALA A 72 -9.31 -6.23 15.01
CA ALA A 72 -9.55 -4.81 14.86
C ALA A 72 -10.56 -4.56 13.73
N LYS A 73 -11.48 -3.61 13.95
CA LYS A 73 -12.49 -3.24 12.97
C LYS A 73 -11.91 -2.28 11.93
N ASP A 74 -11.09 -1.34 12.37
CA ASP A 74 -10.52 -0.28 11.52
C ASP A 74 -9.28 -0.78 10.79
N ARG A 75 -9.13 -0.33 9.54
CA ARG A 75 -7.93 -0.58 8.75
C ARG A 75 -6.81 0.36 9.18
N LEU A 76 -5.58 -0.13 9.16
CA LEU A 76 -4.37 0.66 9.43
C LEU A 76 -3.97 1.44 8.20
N PHE A 77 -3.86 0.75 7.07
CA PHE A 77 -3.53 1.33 5.78
C PHE A 77 -4.01 0.43 4.65
N PHE A 78 -4.19 1.03 3.49
CA PHE A 78 -4.44 0.29 2.25
C PHE A 78 -3.18 0.22 1.40
N VAL A 79 -3.12 -0.78 0.54
CA VAL A 79 -2.13 -0.88 -0.52
C VAL A 79 -2.85 -1.04 -1.85
N GLU A 80 -2.51 -0.18 -2.80
CA GLU A 80 -2.98 -0.28 -4.18
C GLU A 80 -1.80 -0.65 -5.06
N ALA A 81 -1.97 -1.72 -5.83
CA ALA A 81 -0.94 -2.25 -6.71
C ALA A 81 -1.21 -1.85 -8.16
N LYS A 82 -0.14 -1.58 -8.88
CA LYS A 82 -0.15 -1.38 -10.33
C LYS A 82 0.95 -2.24 -10.96
N LYS A 83 0.81 -2.55 -12.24
CA LYS A 83 1.86 -3.28 -12.97
C LYS A 83 3.11 -2.40 -13.14
N PRO A 84 4.31 -2.99 -13.25
CA PRO A 84 5.54 -2.21 -13.34
C PRO A 84 5.65 -1.26 -14.53
N SER A 85 4.94 -1.53 -15.61
CA SER A 85 4.94 -0.64 -16.78
C SER A 85 4.24 0.70 -16.54
N VAL A 86 3.47 0.84 -15.45
CA VAL A 86 2.83 2.10 -15.07
C VAL A 86 3.80 2.92 -14.22
N THR A 87 4.17 4.10 -14.68
CA THR A 87 5.02 5.03 -13.93
C THR A 87 4.18 5.76 -12.88
N LEU A 88 4.32 5.39 -11.62
CA LEU A 88 3.47 5.90 -10.55
C LEU A 88 3.75 7.36 -10.20
N LYS A 89 4.99 7.80 -10.33
CA LYS A 89 5.39 9.19 -10.05
C LYS A 89 4.57 10.21 -10.83
N THR A 90 4.07 9.84 -12.00
CA THR A 90 3.35 10.74 -12.92
C THR A 90 1.90 10.32 -13.14
N ASN A 91 1.43 9.25 -12.52
CA ASN A 91 0.07 8.74 -12.71
C ASN A 91 -0.90 9.37 -11.70
N LYS A 92 -1.55 10.46 -12.12
CA LYS A 92 -2.51 11.20 -11.27
C LYS A 92 -3.70 10.36 -10.84
N GLU A 93 -4.19 9.51 -11.72
CA GLU A 93 -5.36 8.67 -11.46
C GLU A 93 -5.09 7.68 -10.32
N SER A 94 -3.93 7.03 -10.35
CA SER A 94 -3.53 6.09 -9.28
C SER A 94 -3.34 6.79 -7.94
N ALA A 95 -2.70 7.96 -7.95
CA ALA A 95 -2.52 8.77 -6.74
C ALA A 95 -3.86 9.20 -6.14
N PHE A 96 -4.77 9.69 -6.99
CA PHE A 96 -6.13 10.07 -6.56
C PHE A 96 -6.89 8.88 -5.98
N GLN A 97 -6.81 7.73 -6.64
CA GLN A 97 -7.52 6.52 -6.23
C GLN A 97 -7.10 6.05 -4.84
N VAL A 98 -5.79 5.95 -4.57
CA VAL A 98 -5.30 5.48 -3.27
C VAL A 98 -5.61 6.47 -2.15
N ARG A 99 -5.52 7.76 -2.42
CA ARG A 99 -5.89 8.81 -1.46
C ARG A 99 -7.38 8.78 -1.16
N ARG A 100 -8.20 8.55 -2.18
CA ARG A 100 -9.66 8.50 -2.06
C ARG A 100 -10.11 7.31 -1.22
N TYR A 101 -9.50 6.14 -1.41
CA TYR A 101 -9.76 4.98 -0.56
C TYR A 101 -9.48 5.29 0.91
N GLY A 102 -8.32 5.84 1.21
CA GLY A 102 -7.93 6.17 2.57
C GLY A 102 -8.82 7.24 3.19
N TRP A 103 -9.11 8.31 2.46
CA TRP A 103 -9.98 9.39 2.94
C TRP A 103 -11.39 8.87 3.30
N ASN A 104 -12.00 8.10 2.42
CA ASN A 104 -13.36 7.58 2.65
C ASN A 104 -13.45 6.58 3.81
N SER A 105 -12.37 5.89 4.09
CA SER A 105 -12.31 4.89 5.18
C SER A 105 -11.65 5.43 6.45
N ARG A 106 -11.31 6.73 6.49
CA ARG A 106 -10.62 7.37 7.61
C ARG A 106 -9.28 6.71 7.95
N VAL A 107 -8.62 6.21 6.94
CA VAL A 107 -7.27 5.66 7.04
C VAL A 107 -6.29 6.80 6.78
N SER A 108 -5.31 6.99 7.66
CA SER A 108 -4.44 8.17 7.63
C SER A 108 -3.39 8.12 6.54
N VAL A 109 -2.85 6.95 6.23
CA VAL A 109 -1.85 6.75 5.17
C VAL A 109 -2.20 5.53 4.34
N SER A 110 -1.79 5.53 3.08
CA SER A 110 -1.89 4.36 2.20
C SER A 110 -0.70 4.31 1.27
N ILE A 111 -0.47 3.14 0.70
CA ILE A 111 0.69 2.83 -0.14
C ILE A 111 0.22 2.58 -1.56
N LEU A 112 0.89 3.22 -2.52
CA LEU A 112 0.76 2.95 -3.94
C LEU A 112 2.07 2.33 -4.42
N THR A 113 2.03 1.15 -5.01
CA THR A 113 3.25 0.46 -5.44
C THR A 113 3.05 -0.38 -6.70
N ASN A 114 4.09 -0.41 -7.52
CA ASN A 114 4.24 -1.35 -8.62
C ASN A 114 5.51 -2.21 -8.45
N PHE A 115 6.00 -2.31 -7.23
CA PHE A 115 7.28 -2.83 -6.79
C PHE A 115 8.48 -1.94 -7.13
N GLU A 116 8.59 -1.41 -8.35
CA GLU A 116 9.68 -0.49 -8.70
C GLU A 116 9.60 0.82 -7.94
N GLU A 117 8.39 1.26 -7.62
CA GLU A 117 8.11 2.46 -6.85
C GLU A 117 7.23 2.08 -5.66
N PHE A 118 7.60 2.58 -4.49
CA PHE A 118 6.85 2.43 -3.24
C PHE A 118 6.56 3.83 -2.74
N ILE A 119 5.29 4.25 -2.79
CA ILE A 119 4.90 5.62 -2.51
C ILE A 119 3.90 5.64 -1.36
N VAL A 120 4.19 6.44 -0.33
CA VAL A 120 3.31 6.64 0.81
C VAL A 120 2.57 7.96 0.63
N TYR A 121 1.25 7.90 0.68
CA TYR A 121 0.38 9.07 0.60
C TYR A 121 -0.32 9.35 1.93
N ASP A 122 -0.42 10.63 2.28
CA ASP A 122 -1.25 11.13 3.36
C ASP A 122 -2.71 11.16 2.90
N CYS A 123 -3.55 10.35 3.53
CA CYS A 123 -4.97 10.25 3.23
C CYS A 123 -5.85 11.05 4.22
N SER A 124 -5.25 11.83 5.11
CA SER A 124 -5.98 12.68 6.07
C SER A 124 -6.52 13.97 5.46
N LYS A 125 -6.11 14.27 4.22
CA LYS A 125 -6.63 15.39 3.44
C LYS A 125 -7.54 14.90 2.33
N LYS A 126 -8.66 15.60 2.13
CA LYS A 126 -9.59 15.27 1.05
C LYS A 126 -8.89 15.36 -0.30
N PRO A 127 -8.89 14.30 -1.10
CA PRO A 127 -8.25 14.33 -2.42
C PRO A 127 -9.11 15.09 -3.43
N ASN A 128 -8.42 15.70 -4.41
CA ASN A 128 -9.03 16.31 -5.57
C ASN A 128 -8.50 15.64 -6.83
N ALA A 129 -9.38 15.33 -7.78
CA ALA A 129 -9.00 14.65 -9.01
C ALA A 129 -7.97 15.43 -9.85
N ASN A 130 -7.87 16.74 -9.66
CA ASN A 130 -6.91 17.60 -10.35
C ASN A 130 -5.57 17.75 -9.62
N ASP A 131 -5.43 17.17 -8.42
CA ASP A 131 -4.18 17.22 -7.68
C ASP A 131 -3.05 16.54 -8.46
N SER A 132 -1.87 17.18 -8.45
CA SER A 132 -0.67 16.52 -8.98
C SER A 132 -0.28 15.33 -8.10
N THR A 133 0.53 14.43 -8.62
CA THR A 133 1.00 13.25 -7.88
C THR A 133 1.84 13.60 -6.66
N SER A 134 2.41 14.82 -6.60
CA SER A 134 3.20 15.27 -5.45
C SER A 134 2.36 15.75 -4.27
N VAL A 135 1.08 16.05 -4.47
CA VAL A 135 0.19 16.48 -3.40
C VAL A 135 -0.03 15.33 -2.41
N ALA A 136 0.19 15.60 -1.13
CA ALA A 136 0.04 14.64 -0.03
C ALA A 136 0.97 13.42 -0.10
N ARG A 137 2.00 13.47 -0.95
CA ARG A 137 3.01 12.41 -1.05
C ARG A 137 4.03 12.58 0.07
N LEU A 138 4.12 11.61 0.96
CA LEU A 138 5.01 11.65 2.12
C LEU A 138 6.38 11.06 1.84
N LYS A 139 6.45 9.98 1.07
CA LYS A 139 7.70 9.25 0.82
C LYS A 139 7.61 8.55 -0.53
N THR A 140 8.74 8.53 -1.25
CA THR A 140 8.91 7.73 -2.46
C THR A 140 10.20 6.94 -2.33
N ILE A 141 10.13 5.63 -2.51
CA ILE A 141 11.26 4.72 -2.47
C ILE A 141 11.23 3.89 -3.75
N THR A 142 12.37 3.83 -4.46
CA THR A 142 12.50 2.96 -5.64
C THR A 142 13.13 1.62 -5.24
N TYR A 143 12.92 0.59 -6.05
CA TYR A 143 13.34 -0.78 -5.71
C TYR A 143 14.85 -0.91 -5.46
N ASP A 144 15.66 -0.09 -6.09
CA ASP A 144 17.11 -0.03 -5.87
C ASP A 144 17.49 0.62 -4.54
N GLN A 145 16.54 1.29 -3.88
CA GLN A 145 16.70 1.91 -2.57
C GLN A 145 16.16 1.05 -1.42
N PHE A 146 15.54 -0.09 -1.69
CA PHE A 146 14.87 -0.89 -0.65
C PHE A 146 15.80 -1.33 0.47
N LEU A 147 17.02 -1.71 0.15
CA LEU A 147 18.01 -2.09 1.18
C LEU A 147 18.44 -0.88 2.01
N GLN A 148 18.66 0.25 1.38
CA GLN A 148 19.06 1.49 2.05
C GLN A 148 17.94 2.03 2.94
N GLU A 149 16.69 1.93 2.49
CA GLU A 149 15.51 2.43 3.18
C GLU A 149 14.78 1.34 3.99
N PHE A 150 15.40 0.18 4.14
CA PHE A 150 14.75 -0.96 4.79
C PHE A 150 14.33 -0.64 6.23
N ASP A 151 15.16 0.07 6.98
CA ASP A 151 14.81 0.44 8.36
C ASP A 151 13.55 1.30 8.41
N PHE A 152 13.40 2.26 7.51
CA PHE A 152 12.18 3.07 7.42
C PHE A 152 10.97 2.18 7.11
N ILE A 153 11.09 1.31 6.10
CA ILE A 153 9.99 0.44 5.67
C ILE A 153 9.58 -0.49 6.82
N TYR A 154 10.54 -1.16 7.42
CA TYR A 154 10.29 -2.12 8.51
C TYR A 154 9.74 -1.43 9.76
N ASP A 155 10.38 -0.33 10.18
CA ASP A 155 10.00 0.39 11.40
C ASP A 155 8.67 1.13 11.28
N THR A 156 8.12 1.23 10.08
CA THR A 156 6.83 1.88 9.84
C THR A 156 5.72 0.87 9.52
N PHE A 157 5.96 -0.04 8.57
CA PHE A 157 4.91 -0.85 7.96
C PHE A 157 4.98 -2.34 8.28
N SER A 158 5.98 -2.81 9.03
CA SER A 158 5.99 -4.20 9.48
C SER A 158 4.88 -4.43 10.51
N ARG A 159 4.46 -5.69 10.63
CA ARG A 159 3.50 -6.07 11.67
C ARG A 159 4.04 -5.73 13.05
N GLU A 160 5.33 -6.00 13.28
CA GLU A 160 6.00 -5.66 14.54
C GLU A 160 5.94 -4.16 14.83
N ALA A 161 6.20 -3.32 13.84
CA ALA A 161 6.13 -1.86 13.99
C ALA A 161 4.73 -1.40 14.38
N VAL A 162 3.69 -1.99 13.81
CA VAL A 162 2.31 -1.69 14.17
C VAL A 162 2.03 -2.10 15.62
N VAL A 163 2.39 -3.32 15.99
CA VAL A 163 2.18 -3.84 17.36
C VAL A 163 2.89 -2.99 18.41
N LYS A 164 4.08 -2.50 18.09
CA LYS A 164 4.90 -1.67 19.01
C LYS A 164 4.54 -0.19 18.98
N GLY A 165 3.55 0.22 18.19
CA GLY A 165 3.10 1.61 18.12
C GLY A 165 3.94 2.53 17.23
N ARG A 166 4.93 2.01 16.50
CA ARG A 166 5.78 2.82 15.61
C ARG A 166 5.00 3.36 14.41
N PHE A 167 4.08 2.56 13.86
CA PHE A 167 3.18 3.03 12.78
C PHE A 167 2.34 4.22 13.26
N ASP A 168 1.73 4.13 14.43
CA ASP A 168 0.94 5.23 14.99
C ASP A 168 1.78 6.47 15.21
N ASN A 169 3.02 6.34 15.67
CA ASN A 169 3.94 7.46 15.84
C ASN A 169 4.25 8.14 14.51
N TYR A 170 4.50 7.36 13.47
CA TYR A 170 4.72 7.88 12.12
C TYR A 170 3.50 8.66 11.61
N VAL A 171 2.31 8.10 11.74
CA VAL A 171 1.07 8.75 11.35
C VAL A 171 0.89 10.09 12.09
N LYS A 172 1.12 10.11 13.39
CA LYS A 172 0.97 11.33 14.21
C LYS A 172 1.96 12.42 13.83
N SER A 173 3.20 12.06 13.45
CA SER A 173 4.23 13.02 13.14
C SER A 173 4.17 13.55 11.71
N ASP A 174 3.83 12.69 10.73
CA ASP A 174 4.03 12.97 9.31
C ASP A 174 2.74 13.30 8.55
N THR A 175 1.55 12.99 9.08
CA THR A 175 0.31 13.34 8.39
C THR A 175 -0.22 14.72 8.81
N ALA A 176 -0.93 15.36 7.89
CA ALA A 176 -1.68 16.57 8.21
C ALA A 176 -2.88 16.21 9.08
N LYS A 177 -3.03 16.94 10.18
CA LYS A 177 -4.13 16.72 11.13
C LYS A 177 -5.29 17.67 10.87
#